data_9e84cac1eaa08edd89714544162302f6
#
_entry.id   9e84cac1eaa08edd89714544162302f6
#
_cell.length_a   1.000
_cell.length_b   1.000
_cell.length_c   1.000
_cell.angle_alpha   90.00
_cell.angle_beta   90.00
_cell.angle_gamma   90.00
#
_symmetry.space_group_name_H-M   'P 1'
#
loop_
_entity.id
_entity.type
_entity.pdbx_description
1 polymer ?
#
loop_
_entity_poly.entity_id
_entity_poly.type
_entity_poly.pdbx_seq_one_letter_code
_entity_poly.pdbx_strand_id
1 'polypeptide(L)'
;MNTAEKISLSLIILTLNGGDMTRSLKRDNYLVLETEAQGYPGWTPYKGQLRLQAYSHLANGANSVMYWHWHSIHNSFETYWRGLLSHDMQENAPYREACIIGNEFSRLGSHLVNLKKKNDVAILVSNEALTALKWFGIEATAAGDNGIGYNDVVRWLYDALFKMNIECDFVWPESDNLDQYKAIFVPALYAAPDELLEKLKQYTANGGTLVATFKTAFANENVKVSHEMQPHILSKCFGISYQQFTFPKNTGLSGSIINGTAKGADEKAEAKVFMELLIPQEAEVLASYDHYNWKEYAAITKNHYGKGTAIYIGCMTDDNTLKAVITEALNSAEVEIPEYNWPVIIRKGSNDLGKCVRYILNYSAEEQNVVYHGADGTELFSGEAVQDGETVTVSPWNVKIVEEA
;
A
#
# COMPACT_ATOMS: atom_id res chain seq x y z
N MET A 1 -13.13 5.06 -15.63
CA MET A 1 -13.63 4.17 -14.55
C MET A 1 -14.90 4.76 -14.00
N ASN A 2 -16.02 4.03 -14.01
CA ASN A 2 -17.31 4.53 -13.48
C ASN A 2 -17.33 4.49 -11.93
N THR A 3 -18.36 5.09 -11.31
CA THR A 3 -18.44 5.20 -9.85
C THR A 3 -18.48 3.84 -9.14
N ALA A 4 -19.13 2.83 -9.72
CA ALA A 4 -19.22 1.48 -9.17
C ALA A 4 -17.86 0.76 -9.20
N GLU A 5 -17.09 0.93 -10.26
CA GLU A 5 -15.73 0.41 -10.39
C GLU A 5 -14.78 1.07 -9.37
N LYS A 6 -14.92 2.37 -9.12
CA LYS A 6 -14.14 3.08 -8.09
C LYS A 6 -14.44 2.55 -6.68
N ILE A 7 -15.73 2.32 -6.36
CA ILE A 7 -16.14 1.79 -5.05
C ILE A 7 -15.61 0.36 -4.87
N SER A 8 -15.79 -0.50 -5.87
CA SER A 8 -15.28 -1.88 -5.84
C SER A 8 -13.77 -1.92 -5.66
N LEU A 9 -13.04 -1.07 -6.37
CA LEU A 9 -11.59 -0.95 -6.28
C LEU A 9 -11.12 -0.49 -4.91
N SER A 10 -11.73 0.56 -4.36
CA SER A 10 -11.38 1.07 -3.02
C SER A 10 -11.60 0.01 -1.94
N LEU A 11 -12.68 -0.78 -2.03
CA LEU A 11 -12.95 -1.88 -1.10
C LEU A 11 -11.88 -2.98 -1.18
N ILE A 12 -11.46 -3.35 -2.39
CA ILE A 12 -10.46 -4.40 -2.59
C ILE A 12 -9.08 -3.96 -2.06
N ILE A 13 -8.63 -2.76 -2.39
CA ILE A 13 -7.33 -2.24 -1.89
C ILE A 13 -7.37 -2.09 -0.37
N LEU A 14 -8.49 -1.64 0.21
CA LEU A 14 -8.68 -1.56 1.65
C LEU A 14 -8.61 -2.95 2.32
N THR A 15 -9.21 -3.95 1.71
CA THR A 15 -9.17 -5.35 2.14
C THR A 15 -7.73 -5.89 2.16
N LEU A 16 -6.95 -5.60 1.13
CA LEU A 16 -5.57 -6.07 1.01
C LEU A 16 -4.61 -5.34 1.96
N ASN A 17 -4.79 -4.03 2.14
CA ASN A 17 -4.07 -3.26 3.15
C ASN A 17 -4.30 -3.86 4.55
N GLY A 18 -5.56 -4.13 4.90
CA GLY A 18 -5.93 -4.80 6.16
C GLY A 18 -5.31 -6.19 6.30
N GLY A 19 -5.24 -6.95 5.21
CA GLY A 19 -4.62 -8.28 5.18
C GLY A 19 -3.11 -8.23 5.44
N ASP A 20 -2.38 -7.37 4.73
CA ASP A 20 -0.93 -7.19 4.92
C ASP A 20 -0.61 -6.66 6.33
N MET A 21 -1.42 -5.72 6.84
CA MET A 21 -1.28 -5.22 8.21
C MET A 21 -1.53 -6.33 9.24
N THR A 22 -2.59 -7.12 9.09
CA THR A 22 -2.94 -8.21 10.02
C THR A 22 -1.85 -9.29 10.03
N ARG A 23 -1.36 -9.69 8.86
CA ARG A 23 -0.26 -10.65 8.74
C ARG A 23 1.00 -10.12 9.44
N SER A 24 1.31 -8.84 9.25
CA SER A 24 2.51 -8.22 9.83
C SER A 24 2.47 -8.12 11.35
N LEU A 25 1.29 -8.03 11.99
CA LEU A 25 1.14 -7.94 13.45
C LEU A 25 1.83 -9.09 14.20
N LYS A 26 1.70 -10.31 13.70
CA LYS A 26 2.33 -11.51 14.29
C LYS A 26 3.36 -12.16 13.38
N ARG A 27 3.61 -11.59 12.20
CA ARG A 27 4.47 -12.15 11.16
C ARG A 27 4.09 -13.59 10.82
N ASP A 28 2.78 -13.83 10.76
CA ASP A 28 2.23 -15.16 10.50
C ASP A 28 0.91 -15.07 9.74
N ASN A 29 0.44 -16.19 9.26
CA ASN A 29 -0.84 -16.33 8.59
C ASN A 29 -2.01 -15.89 9.51
N TYR A 30 -3.12 -15.51 8.93
CA TYR A 30 -4.29 -15.01 9.65
C TYR A 30 -5.59 -15.63 9.15
N LEU A 31 -6.66 -15.39 9.87
CA LEU A 31 -8.02 -15.82 9.50
C LEU A 31 -8.87 -14.60 9.19
N VAL A 32 -9.59 -14.64 8.08
CA VAL A 32 -10.64 -13.66 7.79
C VAL A 32 -11.93 -14.19 8.40
N LEU A 33 -12.28 -13.69 9.58
CA LEU A 33 -13.44 -14.14 10.33
C LEU A 33 -14.73 -13.50 9.86
N GLU A 34 -14.63 -12.37 9.16
CA GLU A 34 -15.77 -11.67 8.57
C GLU A 34 -15.31 -10.89 7.32
N THR A 35 -16.00 -11.14 6.23
CA THR A 35 -15.97 -10.32 5.02
C THR A 35 -17.33 -10.35 4.35
N GLU A 36 -17.68 -9.34 3.59
CA GLU A 36 -19.02 -9.25 3.02
C GLU A 36 -19.19 -10.11 1.77
N ALA A 37 -20.27 -10.89 1.73
CA ALA A 37 -20.71 -11.57 0.52
C ALA A 37 -21.33 -10.56 -0.48
N GLN A 38 -22.01 -9.55 0.05
CA GLN A 38 -22.63 -8.43 -0.67
C GLN A 38 -22.66 -7.21 0.25
N GLY A 39 -22.39 -6.01 -0.29
CA GLY A 39 -22.35 -4.78 0.50
C GLY A 39 -23.73 -4.22 0.85
N TYR A 40 -23.78 -3.45 1.92
CA TYR A 40 -24.95 -2.72 2.39
C TYR A 40 -24.92 -1.26 1.96
N PRO A 41 -26.01 -0.74 1.38
CA PRO A 41 -27.04 -1.37 0.56
C PRO A 41 -26.66 -1.46 -0.92
N GLY A 42 -25.56 -0.86 -1.31
CA GLY A 42 -25.30 -0.46 -2.70
C GLY A 42 -24.38 -1.38 -3.52
N TRP A 43 -23.81 -2.44 -2.96
CA TRP A 43 -22.89 -3.28 -3.71
C TRP A 43 -23.39 -4.72 -3.83
N THR A 44 -23.53 -5.15 -5.09
CA THR A 44 -23.66 -6.55 -5.47
C THR A 44 -22.44 -6.88 -6.34
N PRO A 45 -21.65 -7.92 -6.02
CA PRO A 45 -20.45 -8.24 -6.77
C PRO A 45 -20.79 -8.58 -8.22
N TYR A 46 -19.97 -8.12 -9.15
CA TYR A 46 -19.97 -8.62 -10.51
C TYR A 46 -19.47 -10.06 -10.52
N LYS A 47 -19.81 -10.80 -11.57
CA LYS A 47 -19.34 -12.17 -11.76
C LYS A 47 -17.80 -12.22 -11.65
N GLY A 48 -17.28 -13.03 -10.74
CA GLY A 48 -15.88 -13.20 -10.46
C GLY A 48 -15.34 -12.34 -9.31
N GLN A 49 -15.98 -11.22 -8.95
CA GLN A 49 -15.46 -10.33 -7.89
C GLN A 49 -15.41 -10.98 -6.52
N LEU A 50 -16.41 -11.77 -6.14
CA LEU A 50 -16.40 -12.47 -4.85
C LEU A 50 -15.28 -13.50 -4.79
N ARG A 51 -15.07 -14.24 -5.90
CA ARG A 51 -13.97 -15.18 -6.02
C ARG A 51 -12.62 -14.48 -5.98
N LEU A 52 -12.46 -13.39 -6.74
CA LEU A 52 -11.23 -12.58 -6.73
C LEU A 52 -10.92 -12.04 -5.33
N GLN A 53 -11.92 -11.55 -4.58
CA GLN A 53 -11.76 -11.11 -3.19
C GLN A 53 -11.27 -12.24 -2.29
N ALA A 54 -11.87 -13.43 -2.35
CA ALA A 54 -11.45 -14.57 -1.55
C ALA A 54 -9.99 -14.95 -1.82
N TYR A 55 -9.60 -15.04 -3.09
CA TYR A 55 -8.22 -15.33 -3.46
C TYR A 55 -7.24 -14.20 -3.16
N SER A 56 -7.70 -12.96 -3.15
CA SER A 56 -6.89 -11.82 -2.68
C SER A 56 -6.50 -11.94 -1.21
N HIS A 57 -7.43 -12.40 -0.35
CA HIS A 57 -7.10 -12.72 1.04
C HIS A 57 -6.06 -13.82 1.15
N LEU A 58 -6.22 -14.93 0.40
CA LEU A 58 -5.24 -16.03 0.42
C LEU A 58 -3.88 -15.58 -0.11
N ALA A 59 -3.84 -14.80 -1.17
CA ALA A 59 -2.62 -14.24 -1.74
C ALA A 59 -1.83 -13.36 -0.75
N ASN A 60 -2.52 -12.78 0.24
CA ASN A 60 -1.92 -12.01 1.34
C ASN A 60 -1.59 -12.87 2.57
N GLY A 61 -1.87 -14.18 2.53
CA GLY A 61 -1.53 -15.12 3.60
C GLY A 61 -2.68 -15.47 4.55
N ALA A 62 -3.94 -15.22 4.18
CA ALA A 62 -5.08 -15.72 4.94
C ALA A 62 -5.23 -17.24 4.78
N ASN A 63 -5.65 -17.92 5.85
CA ASN A 63 -5.95 -19.35 5.86
C ASN A 63 -7.44 -19.66 5.84
N SER A 64 -8.30 -18.65 5.94
CA SER A 64 -9.75 -18.80 5.84
C SER A 64 -10.42 -17.53 5.33
N VAL A 65 -11.60 -17.70 4.76
CA VAL A 65 -12.51 -16.61 4.41
C VAL A 65 -13.89 -16.99 4.90
N MET A 66 -14.48 -16.17 5.78
CA MET A 66 -15.82 -16.35 6.33
C MET A 66 -16.69 -15.17 5.93
N TYR A 67 -17.85 -15.48 5.36
CA TYR A 67 -18.74 -14.44 4.84
C TYR A 67 -19.75 -13.98 5.88
N TRP A 68 -19.92 -12.70 6.01
CA TRP A 68 -21.12 -12.07 6.56
C TRP A 68 -22.14 -11.93 5.44
N HIS A 69 -23.23 -12.69 5.38
CA HIS A 69 -23.57 -13.80 6.25
C HIS A 69 -24.39 -14.82 5.44
N TRP A 70 -24.95 -15.85 6.12
CA TRP A 70 -25.59 -16.97 5.42
C TRP A 70 -26.77 -16.55 4.54
N HIS A 71 -27.69 -15.75 5.07
CA HIS A 71 -28.86 -15.25 4.33
C HIS A 71 -29.09 -13.77 4.61
N SER A 72 -29.79 -13.10 3.68
CA SER A 72 -30.14 -11.68 3.85
C SER A 72 -31.01 -11.44 5.07
N ILE A 73 -30.81 -10.33 5.78
CA ILE A 73 -31.48 -10.01 7.04
C ILE A 73 -32.95 -9.66 6.81
N HIS A 74 -33.87 -10.27 7.60
CA HIS A 74 -35.29 -10.13 7.40
C HIS A 74 -35.95 -9.04 8.26
N ASN A 75 -35.25 -8.53 9.26
CA ASN A 75 -35.80 -7.56 10.20
C ASN A 75 -34.73 -6.61 10.73
N SER A 76 -35.13 -5.59 11.47
CA SER A 76 -34.25 -4.56 12.00
C SER A 76 -33.78 -3.58 10.93
N PHE A 77 -33.01 -2.58 11.33
CA PHE A 77 -32.45 -1.58 10.40
C PHE A 77 -31.41 -2.15 9.41
N GLU A 78 -30.89 -3.36 9.66
CA GLU A 78 -29.98 -4.09 8.77
C GLU A 78 -30.70 -4.92 7.69
N THR A 79 -31.98 -4.74 7.47
CA THR A 79 -32.79 -5.47 6.47
C THR A 79 -32.18 -5.42 5.05
N TYR A 80 -31.44 -4.37 4.72
CA TYR A 80 -30.76 -4.26 3.43
C TYR A 80 -29.38 -4.92 3.40
N TRP A 81 -28.92 -5.50 4.49
CA TRP A 81 -27.67 -6.27 4.49
C TRP A 81 -27.93 -7.65 3.90
N ARG A 82 -27.32 -7.90 2.75
CA ARG A 82 -27.57 -9.10 1.95
C ARG A 82 -26.49 -10.14 2.23
N GLY A 83 -26.94 -11.36 2.51
CA GLY A 83 -26.07 -12.51 2.70
C GLY A 83 -25.80 -13.29 1.41
N LEU A 84 -25.29 -14.51 1.59
CA LEU A 84 -25.10 -15.45 0.46
C LEU A 84 -26.44 -15.83 -0.14
N LEU A 85 -27.45 -16.18 0.64
CA LEU A 85 -28.83 -16.41 0.17
C LEU A 85 -29.61 -15.10 0.12
N SER A 86 -30.54 -15.00 -0.82
CA SER A 86 -31.47 -13.87 -0.93
C SER A 86 -32.49 -13.83 0.22
N HIS A 87 -33.33 -12.78 0.31
CA HIS A 87 -34.37 -12.68 1.31
C HIS A 87 -35.41 -13.81 1.23
N ASP A 88 -35.63 -14.38 0.05
CA ASP A 88 -36.47 -15.55 -0.17
C ASP A 88 -35.79 -16.88 0.15
N MET A 89 -34.59 -16.83 0.78
CA MET A 89 -33.78 -18.00 1.13
C MET A 89 -33.35 -18.84 -0.08
N GLN A 90 -33.38 -18.27 -1.28
CA GLN A 90 -33.00 -18.96 -2.50
C GLN A 90 -31.58 -18.61 -2.93
N GLU A 91 -31.00 -19.49 -3.73
CA GLU A 91 -29.70 -19.31 -4.37
C GLU A 91 -29.70 -18.13 -5.34
N ASN A 92 -28.65 -17.34 -5.25
CA ASN A 92 -28.40 -16.22 -6.15
C ASN A 92 -26.99 -16.32 -6.75
N ALA A 93 -26.58 -15.30 -7.51
CA ALA A 93 -25.27 -15.30 -8.14
C ALA A 93 -24.10 -15.35 -7.14
N PRO A 94 -24.05 -14.55 -6.03
CA PRO A 94 -23.05 -14.70 -4.97
C PRO A 94 -23.01 -16.08 -4.33
N TYR A 95 -24.15 -16.70 -4.05
CA TYR A 95 -24.19 -18.04 -3.48
C TYR A 95 -23.52 -19.07 -4.41
N ARG A 96 -23.88 -19.05 -5.69
CA ARG A 96 -23.25 -19.97 -6.68
C ARG A 96 -21.74 -19.73 -6.80
N GLU A 97 -21.30 -18.48 -6.73
CA GLU A 97 -19.88 -18.16 -6.75
C GLU A 97 -19.17 -18.63 -5.47
N ALA A 98 -19.80 -18.48 -4.30
CA ALA A 98 -19.29 -19.03 -3.04
C ALA A 98 -19.17 -20.58 -3.07
N CYS A 99 -20.10 -21.27 -3.72
CA CYS A 99 -19.99 -22.73 -3.95
C CYS A 99 -18.76 -23.08 -4.80
N ILE A 100 -18.47 -22.29 -5.84
CA ILE A 100 -17.25 -22.48 -6.66
C ILE A 100 -16.00 -22.31 -5.78
N ILE A 101 -15.93 -21.23 -5.00
CA ILE A 101 -14.82 -20.93 -4.08
C ILE A 101 -14.63 -22.09 -3.10
N GLY A 102 -15.70 -22.56 -2.44
CA GLY A 102 -15.64 -23.66 -1.47
C GLY A 102 -15.13 -24.96 -2.08
N ASN A 103 -15.58 -25.31 -3.29
CA ASN A 103 -15.09 -26.49 -4.02
C ASN A 103 -13.61 -26.36 -4.40
N GLU A 104 -13.18 -25.19 -4.87
CA GLU A 104 -11.78 -24.92 -5.20
C GLU A 104 -10.90 -24.98 -3.94
N PHE A 105 -11.32 -24.38 -2.82
CA PHE A 105 -10.59 -24.44 -1.56
C PHE A 105 -10.47 -25.86 -1.02
N SER A 106 -11.53 -26.67 -1.15
CA SER A 106 -11.50 -28.09 -0.77
C SER A 106 -10.49 -28.90 -1.60
N ARG A 107 -10.37 -28.58 -2.89
CA ARG A 107 -9.46 -29.27 -3.80
C ARG A 107 -8.01 -28.79 -3.70
N LEU A 108 -7.80 -27.49 -3.52
CA LEU A 108 -6.49 -26.86 -3.62
C LEU A 108 -5.91 -26.41 -2.27
N GLY A 109 -6.62 -26.61 -1.16
CA GLY A 109 -6.25 -26.07 0.14
C GLY A 109 -4.81 -26.35 0.56
N SER A 110 -4.30 -27.56 0.33
CA SER A 110 -2.91 -27.94 0.65
C SER A 110 -1.85 -27.14 -0.11
N HIS A 111 -2.21 -26.55 -1.26
CA HIS A 111 -1.32 -25.72 -2.06
C HIS A 111 -1.40 -24.22 -1.67
N LEU A 112 -2.49 -23.81 -1.01
CA LEU A 112 -2.85 -22.38 -0.82
C LEU A 112 -2.69 -21.89 0.62
N VAL A 113 -2.81 -22.80 1.63
CA VAL A 113 -2.72 -22.42 3.05
C VAL A 113 -1.28 -22.21 3.50
N ASN A 114 -1.12 -21.48 4.61
CA ASN A 114 0.15 -21.22 5.26
C ASN A 114 1.19 -20.53 4.34
N LEU A 115 0.70 -19.73 3.40
CA LEU A 115 1.56 -19.02 2.47
C LEU A 115 2.54 -18.12 3.23
N LYS A 116 3.83 -18.41 3.15
CA LYS A 116 4.89 -17.63 3.79
C LYS A 116 5.35 -16.53 2.83
N LYS A 117 5.33 -15.31 3.33
CA LYS A 117 5.73 -14.11 2.58
C LYS A 117 7.12 -13.65 3.03
N LYS A 118 7.90 -13.12 2.08
CA LYS A 118 9.16 -12.44 2.36
C LYS A 118 9.20 -11.16 1.53
N ASN A 119 9.02 -10.04 2.20
CA ASN A 119 8.99 -8.72 1.59
C ASN A 119 10.25 -7.93 1.91
N ASP A 120 10.78 -7.22 0.93
CA ASP A 120 11.95 -6.34 1.07
C ASP A 120 11.57 -4.91 1.49
N VAL A 121 10.27 -4.58 1.48
CA VAL A 121 9.73 -3.25 1.74
C VAL A 121 8.80 -3.28 2.94
N ALA A 122 8.84 -2.23 3.76
CA ALA A 122 7.89 -2.04 4.86
C ALA A 122 7.34 -0.61 4.93
N ILE A 123 6.18 -0.46 5.55
CA ILE A 123 5.60 0.83 5.96
C ILE A 123 5.58 0.86 7.49
N LEU A 124 6.20 1.89 8.09
CA LEU A 124 6.17 2.10 9.53
C LEU A 124 4.89 2.86 9.90
N VAL A 125 4.07 2.29 10.77
CA VAL A 125 2.86 2.93 11.28
C VAL A 125 2.95 3.16 12.79
N SER A 126 2.44 4.30 13.26
CA SER A 126 2.51 4.71 14.65
C SER A 126 1.13 5.15 15.16
N ASN A 127 0.71 4.56 16.29
CA ASN A 127 -0.51 4.95 16.98
C ASN A 127 -0.37 6.33 17.63
N GLU A 128 0.82 6.70 18.07
CA GLU A 128 1.13 8.02 18.63
C GLU A 128 0.95 9.10 17.56
N ALA A 129 1.52 8.88 16.37
CA ALA A 129 1.35 9.79 15.24
C ALA A 129 -0.12 9.89 14.81
N LEU A 130 -0.83 8.76 14.71
CA LEU A 130 -2.26 8.70 14.42
C LEU A 130 -3.08 9.52 15.44
N THR A 131 -2.83 9.32 16.72
CA THR A 131 -3.56 9.99 17.80
C THR A 131 -3.24 11.48 17.83
N ALA A 132 -1.96 11.85 17.70
CA ALA A 132 -1.54 13.25 17.68
C ALA A 132 -2.13 14.00 16.49
N LEU A 133 -2.07 13.44 15.28
CA LEU A 133 -2.63 14.06 14.07
C LEU A 133 -4.16 14.12 14.04
N LYS A 134 -4.83 13.35 14.88
CA LYS A 134 -6.28 13.47 15.09
C LYS A 134 -6.63 14.78 15.82
N TRP A 135 -5.75 15.29 16.67
CA TRP A 135 -5.89 16.54 17.41
C TRP A 135 -5.23 17.73 16.69
N PHE A 136 -4.09 17.48 16.04
CA PHE A 136 -3.29 18.48 15.32
C PHE A 136 -3.30 18.15 13.84
N GLY A 137 -4.48 18.25 13.20
CA GLY A 137 -4.73 17.80 11.84
C GLY A 137 -3.68 18.25 10.82
N ILE A 138 -3.49 17.45 9.78
CA ILE A 138 -2.50 17.71 8.74
C ILE A 138 -2.78 19.06 8.08
N GLU A 139 -4.03 19.36 7.79
CA GLU A 139 -4.50 20.62 7.20
C GLU A 139 -4.79 21.71 8.25
N ALA A 140 -4.28 21.57 9.47
CA ALA A 140 -4.55 22.45 10.61
C ALA A 140 -6.06 22.62 10.90
N THR A 141 -6.85 21.64 10.54
CA THR A 141 -8.29 21.60 10.83
C THR A 141 -8.53 21.27 12.30
N ALA A 142 -9.67 21.67 12.82
CA ALA A 142 -10.05 21.32 14.19
C ALA A 142 -10.29 19.80 14.32
N ALA A 143 -10.13 19.28 15.54
CA ALA A 143 -10.40 17.87 15.82
C ALA A 143 -11.83 17.48 15.37
N GLY A 144 -11.92 16.47 14.51
CA GLY A 144 -13.20 15.97 13.99
C GLY A 144 -13.58 16.46 12.59
N ASP A 145 -12.76 17.30 11.95
CA ASP A 145 -12.98 17.66 10.54
C ASP A 145 -12.66 16.51 9.58
N ASN A 146 -13.34 16.51 8.42
CA ASN A 146 -13.20 15.51 7.37
C ASN A 146 -11.98 15.74 6.46
N GLY A 147 -10.93 16.38 6.95
CA GLY A 147 -9.67 16.58 6.22
C GLY A 147 -8.83 15.31 6.12
N ILE A 148 -7.73 15.39 5.38
CA ILE A 148 -6.75 14.31 5.25
C ILE A 148 -6.17 13.96 6.62
N GLY A 149 -6.29 12.69 7.02
CA GLY A 149 -5.77 12.15 8.27
C GLY A 149 -4.51 11.29 8.07
N TYR A 150 -3.94 10.83 9.18
CA TYR A 150 -2.77 9.96 9.17
C TYR A 150 -2.96 8.70 8.32
N ASN A 151 -4.10 8.03 8.46
CA ASN A 151 -4.40 6.83 7.69
C ASN A 151 -4.50 7.07 6.18
N ASP A 152 -4.87 8.29 5.76
CA ASP A 152 -4.89 8.64 4.34
C ASP A 152 -3.47 8.77 3.78
N VAL A 153 -2.51 9.26 4.58
CA VAL A 153 -1.08 9.30 4.19
C VAL A 153 -0.50 7.87 4.14
N VAL A 154 -0.85 7.01 5.09
CA VAL A 154 -0.47 5.58 5.06
C VAL A 154 -1.00 4.93 3.78
N ARG A 155 -2.29 5.12 3.47
CA ARG A 155 -2.92 4.57 2.27
C ARG A 155 -2.36 5.14 0.99
N TRP A 156 -2.03 6.42 0.96
CA TRP A 156 -1.42 7.07 -0.20
C TRP A 156 -0.11 6.37 -0.62
N LEU A 157 0.73 6.00 0.34
CA LEU A 157 1.95 5.22 0.09
C LEU A 157 1.63 3.76 -0.27
N TYR A 158 0.74 3.12 0.50
CA TYR A 158 0.37 1.72 0.26
C TYR A 158 -0.27 1.51 -1.12
N ASP A 159 -1.23 2.36 -1.50
CA ASP A 159 -1.94 2.27 -2.78
C ASP A 159 -0.98 2.44 -3.97
N ALA A 160 0.03 3.30 -3.83
CA ALA A 160 1.05 3.48 -4.86
C ALA A 160 1.96 2.24 -4.98
N LEU A 161 2.47 1.71 -3.87
CA LEU A 161 3.25 0.46 -3.84
C LEU A 161 2.44 -0.71 -4.40
N PHE A 162 1.18 -0.84 -4.00
CA PHE A 162 0.27 -1.87 -4.46
C PHE A 162 0.09 -1.85 -5.99
N LYS A 163 -0.20 -0.67 -6.57
CA LYS A 163 -0.35 -0.48 -8.02
C LYS A 163 0.95 -0.73 -8.80
N MET A 164 2.09 -0.60 -8.15
CA MET A 164 3.42 -0.93 -8.70
C MET A 164 3.80 -2.40 -8.51
N ASN A 165 2.92 -3.23 -8.00
CA ASN A 165 3.18 -4.64 -7.68
C ASN A 165 4.27 -4.86 -6.62
N ILE A 166 4.50 -3.88 -5.76
CA ILE A 166 5.43 -4.00 -4.64
C ILE A 166 4.67 -4.49 -3.41
N GLU A 167 5.02 -5.67 -2.95
CA GLU A 167 4.50 -6.21 -1.70
C GLU A 167 5.24 -5.60 -0.51
N CYS A 168 4.52 -5.24 0.54
CA CYS A 168 5.11 -4.66 1.74
C CYS A 168 4.54 -5.27 3.02
N ASP A 169 5.35 -5.21 4.07
CA ASP A 169 4.92 -5.47 5.44
C ASP A 169 4.63 -4.17 6.17
N PHE A 170 3.97 -4.26 7.30
CA PHE A 170 3.85 -3.16 8.25
C PHE A 170 4.77 -3.40 9.45
N VAL A 171 5.39 -2.34 9.92
CA VAL A 171 6.22 -2.32 11.12
C VAL A 171 5.77 -1.20 12.05
N TRP A 172 6.05 -1.37 13.34
CA TRP A 172 5.66 -0.44 14.40
C TRP A 172 6.89 0.12 15.10
N PRO A 173 6.77 1.18 15.91
CA PRO A 173 7.89 1.73 16.68
C PRO A 173 8.67 0.70 17.49
N GLU A 174 7.97 -0.29 18.04
CA GLU A 174 8.54 -1.36 18.86
C GLU A 174 9.17 -2.50 18.06
N SER A 175 8.99 -2.53 16.74
CA SER A 175 9.53 -3.60 15.89
C SER A 175 11.05 -3.66 15.98
N ASP A 176 11.61 -4.82 16.23
CA ASP A 176 13.03 -5.09 16.39
C ASP A 176 13.74 -5.56 15.10
N ASN A 177 12.99 -5.69 14.01
CA ASN A 177 13.39 -6.33 12.75
C ASN A 177 13.50 -5.37 11.57
N LEU A 178 13.76 -4.09 11.79
CA LEU A 178 13.84 -3.11 10.70
C LEU A 178 14.93 -3.45 9.68
N ASP A 179 16.04 -4.02 10.13
CA ASP A 179 17.20 -4.37 9.30
C ASP A 179 16.93 -5.48 8.28
N GLN A 180 15.80 -6.18 8.37
CA GLN A 180 15.42 -7.17 7.37
C GLN A 180 14.86 -6.55 6.09
N TYR A 181 14.43 -5.27 6.14
CA TYR A 181 13.86 -4.56 5.00
C TYR A 181 14.92 -3.72 4.31
N LYS A 182 14.90 -3.72 2.97
CA LYS A 182 15.77 -2.87 2.16
C LYS A 182 15.28 -1.43 2.09
N ALA A 183 13.93 -1.25 2.10
CA ALA A 183 13.31 0.07 2.12
C ALA A 183 12.20 0.15 3.17
N ILE A 184 12.18 1.24 3.94
CA ILE A 184 11.13 1.56 4.92
C ILE A 184 10.53 2.91 4.58
N PHE A 185 9.20 2.92 4.40
CA PHE A 185 8.40 4.12 4.21
C PHE A 185 7.79 4.57 5.53
N VAL A 186 7.93 5.84 5.84
CA VAL A 186 7.52 6.45 7.11
C VAL A 186 6.52 7.57 6.85
N PRO A 187 5.21 7.25 6.81
CA PRO A 187 4.17 8.25 6.61
C PRO A 187 4.00 9.14 7.83
N ALA A 188 4.11 10.45 7.68
CA ALA A 188 3.76 11.49 8.64
C ALA A 188 3.98 11.11 10.13
N LEU A 189 5.17 10.60 10.47
CA LEU A 189 5.55 10.19 11.84
C LEU A 189 5.67 11.43 12.74
N TYR A 190 4.54 12.09 12.99
CA TYR A 190 4.44 13.39 13.62
C TYR A 190 4.99 13.41 15.04
N ALA A 191 4.61 12.43 15.85
CA ALA A 191 5.04 12.27 17.23
C ALA A 191 5.84 10.97 17.37
N ALA A 192 7.06 11.07 17.89
CA ALA A 192 7.94 9.93 18.08
C ALA A 192 8.94 10.19 19.20
N PRO A 193 9.31 9.17 20.00
CA PRO A 193 10.42 9.28 20.93
C PRO A 193 11.77 9.33 20.19
N ASP A 194 12.75 9.98 20.81
CA ASP A 194 14.09 10.14 20.24
C ASP A 194 14.75 8.79 19.92
N GLU A 195 14.49 7.75 20.73
CA GLU A 195 15.00 6.39 20.50
C GLU A 195 14.55 5.80 19.17
N LEU A 196 13.31 6.03 18.77
CA LEU A 196 12.81 5.59 17.47
C LEU A 196 13.49 6.36 16.33
N LEU A 197 13.66 7.67 16.49
CA LEU A 197 14.32 8.50 15.48
C LEU A 197 15.81 8.11 15.31
N GLU A 198 16.52 7.83 16.41
CA GLU A 198 17.89 7.31 16.35
C GLU A 198 17.94 5.90 15.72
N LYS A 199 16.96 5.03 16.00
CA LYS A 199 16.85 3.71 15.37
C LYS A 199 16.67 3.80 13.86
N LEU A 200 15.81 4.70 13.37
CA LEU A 200 15.62 4.95 11.94
C LEU A 200 16.87 5.52 11.26
N LYS A 201 17.53 6.45 11.93
CA LYS A 201 18.81 7.02 11.50
C LYS A 201 19.90 5.95 11.41
N GLN A 202 20.00 5.05 12.41
CA GLN A 202 20.95 3.95 12.39
C GLN A 202 20.64 2.92 11.32
N TYR A 203 19.35 2.60 11.09
CA TYR A 203 18.91 1.75 9.97
C TYR A 203 19.45 2.28 8.64
N THR A 204 19.31 3.59 8.40
CA THR A 204 19.84 4.23 7.19
C THR A 204 21.37 4.17 7.16
N ALA A 205 22.04 4.50 8.27
CA ALA A 205 23.51 4.45 8.35
C ALA A 205 24.08 3.06 8.03
N ASN A 206 23.35 2.01 8.34
CA ASN A 206 23.72 0.61 8.11
C ASN A 206 23.49 0.13 6.64
N GLY A 207 22.79 0.91 5.82
CA GLY A 207 22.57 0.61 4.41
C GLY A 207 21.10 0.56 3.98
N GLY A 208 20.15 0.77 4.90
CA GLY A 208 18.73 0.82 4.56
C GLY A 208 18.34 2.08 3.77
N THR A 209 17.30 1.98 2.99
CA THR A 209 16.66 3.12 2.32
C THR A 209 15.46 3.58 3.13
N LEU A 210 15.52 4.81 3.65
CA LEU A 210 14.48 5.43 4.47
C LEU A 210 13.73 6.49 3.66
N VAL A 211 12.42 6.36 3.52
CA VAL A 211 11.58 7.36 2.86
C VAL A 211 10.61 7.92 3.87
N ALA A 212 10.71 9.20 4.20
CA ALA A 212 9.77 9.86 5.10
C ALA A 212 8.96 10.94 4.39
N THR A 213 7.77 11.18 4.89
CA THR A 213 6.91 12.24 4.38
C THR A 213 6.86 13.43 5.33
N PHE A 214 6.30 14.52 4.87
CA PHE A 214 6.01 15.72 5.64
C PHE A 214 5.47 15.39 7.05
N LYS A 215 5.65 16.31 7.98
CA LYS A 215 5.31 16.18 9.41
C LYS A 215 6.09 15.11 10.19
N THR A 216 7.06 14.46 9.60
CA THR A 216 7.88 13.45 10.32
C THR A 216 8.81 14.13 11.32
N ALA A 217 8.90 13.56 12.55
CA ALA A 217 9.76 13.98 13.66
C ALA A 217 9.50 15.42 14.14
N PHE A 218 8.25 15.88 14.08
CA PHE A 218 7.88 17.23 14.46
C PHE A 218 7.76 17.41 15.98
N ALA A 219 7.27 16.40 16.68
CA ALA A 219 7.05 16.38 18.13
C ALA A 219 7.54 15.08 18.76
N ASN A 220 7.82 15.12 20.06
CA ASN A 220 8.12 13.93 20.83
C ASN A 220 6.83 13.13 21.17
N GLU A 221 6.97 12.00 21.87
CA GLU A 221 5.87 11.11 22.29
C GLU A 221 4.82 11.81 23.17
N ASN A 222 5.14 12.92 23.81
CA ASN A 222 4.23 13.75 24.61
C ASN A 222 3.61 14.89 23.74
N VAL A 223 3.77 14.83 22.43
CA VAL A 223 3.29 15.84 21.46
C VAL A 223 3.88 17.24 21.71
N LYS A 224 5.04 17.30 22.36
CA LYS A 224 5.79 18.53 22.53
C LYS A 224 6.71 18.73 21.33
N VAL A 225 6.52 19.83 20.62
CA VAL A 225 7.36 20.21 19.46
C VAL A 225 8.80 20.42 19.92
N SER A 226 9.76 19.88 19.18
CA SER A 226 11.18 20.06 19.44
C SER A 226 11.60 21.53 19.35
N HIS A 227 12.55 21.95 20.17
CA HIS A 227 13.20 23.25 20.06
C HIS A 227 14.30 23.27 19.00
N GLU A 228 14.70 22.12 18.52
CA GLU A 228 15.69 22.01 17.47
C GLU A 228 15.07 22.18 16.09
N MET A 229 15.94 22.40 15.11
CA MET A 229 15.54 22.54 13.71
C MET A 229 14.96 21.24 13.17
N GLN A 230 13.83 21.33 12.50
CA GLN A 230 13.13 20.17 11.93
C GLN A 230 13.89 19.59 10.72
N PRO A 231 13.81 18.29 10.46
CA PRO A 231 13.11 17.23 11.21
C PRO A 231 13.92 16.62 12.37
N HIS A 232 14.34 17.43 13.33
CA HIS A 232 14.97 17.06 14.59
C HIS A 232 16.18 16.11 14.40
N ILE A 233 16.27 15.00 15.10
CA ILE A 233 17.34 13.99 15.02
C ILE A 233 17.59 13.50 13.59
N LEU A 234 16.54 13.45 12.77
CA LEU A 234 16.62 13.00 11.38
C LEU A 234 17.16 14.05 10.40
N SER A 235 17.35 15.30 10.85
CA SER A 235 17.84 16.39 10.00
C SER A 235 19.15 16.02 9.27
N LYS A 236 20.13 15.45 9.98
CA LYS A 236 21.38 14.99 9.35
C LYS A 236 21.18 13.77 8.44
N CYS A 237 20.27 12.86 8.81
CA CYS A 237 19.97 11.68 8.01
C CYS A 237 19.40 12.08 6.65
N PHE A 238 18.43 12.99 6.64
CA PHE A 238 17.84 13.50 5.40
C PHE A 238 18.66 14.60 4.72
N GLY A 239 19.71 15.14 5.39
CA GLY A 239 20.54 16.23 4.86
C GLY A 239 19.76 17.52 4.61
N ILE A 240 18.72 17.77 5.39
CA ILE A 240 17.83 18.92 5.28
C ILE A 240 17.51 19.56 6.62
N SER A 241 16.97 20.75 6.53
CA SER A 241 16.24 21.39 7.61
C SER A 241 15.02 22.10 7.07
N TYR A 242 14.07 22.47 7.94
CA TYR A 242 13.02 23.44 7.62
C TYR A 242 12.56 24.16 8.86
N GLN A 243 12.06 25.37 8.65
CA GLN A 243 11.57 26.25 9.72
C GLN A 243 10.12 26.63 9.50
N GLN A 244 9.65 26.50 8.28
CA GLN A 244 8.34 26.98 7.84
C GLN A 244 7.62 25.91 7.02
N PHE A 245 6.30 25.98 7.12
CA PHE A 245 5.37 25.15 6.36
C PHE A 245 4.13 25.98 6.02
N THR A 246 3.41 25.57 4.99
CA THR A 246 2.18 26.25 4.56
C THR A 246 1.26 25.30 3.80
N PHE A 247 0.09 25.82 3.41
CA PHE A 247 -0.81 25.07 2.53
C PHE A 247 -0.52 25.44 1.08
N PRO A 248 -0.43 24.43 0.18
CA PRO A 248 -0.20 24.70 -1.23
C PRO A 248 -1.43 25.39 -1.84
N LYS A 249 -1.17 26.41 -2.65
CA LYS A 249 -2.20 27.10 -3.45
C LYS A 249 -1.65 27.29 -4.86
N ASN A 250 -2.17 26.51 -5.81
CA ASN A 250 -1.69 26.52 -7.20
C ASN A 250 -0.16 26.33 -7.27
N THR A 251 0.37 25.41 -6.46
CA THR A 251 1.81 25.17 -6.33
C THR A 251 2.17 23.93 -7.13
N GLY A 252 2.90 24.13 -8.23
CA GLY A 252 3.47 23.06 -9.03
C GLY A 252 4.74 22.49 -8.41
N LEU A 253 5.23 21.40 -9.02
CA LEU A 253 6.54 20.80 -8.72
C LEU A 253 7.38 20.75 -9.98
N SER A 254 8.69 21.03 -9.85
CA SER A 254 9.66 20.96 -10.93
C SER A 254 10.98 20.37 -10.43
N GLY A 255 11.68 19.59 -11.27
CA GLY A 255 12.96 18.99 -10.90
C GLY A 255 13.26 17.74 -11.69
N SER A 256 14.40 17.10 -11.38
CA SER A 256 14.90 15.92 -12.12
C SER A 256 13.91 14.77 -12.08
N ILE A 257 13.30 14.51 -10.92
CA ILE A 257 12.35 13.40 -10.73
C ILE A 257 11.03 13.62 -11.49
N ILE A 258 10.65 14.89 -11.73
CA ILE A 258 9.44 15.25 -12.46
C ILE A 258 9.62 15.08 -13.96
N ASN A 259 10.82 15.38 -14.47
CA ASN A 259 11.11 15.34 -15.90
C ASN A 259 11.16 13.91 -16.46
N GLY A 260 11.36 12.92 -15.60
CA GLY A 260 11.35 11.48 -15.95
C GLY A 260 9.97 10.84 -15.95
N THR A 261 8.92 11.53 -15.51
CA THR A 261 7.56 10.96 -15.44
C THR A 261 6.87 11.02 -16.81
N ALA A 262 6.34 9.88 -17.26
CA ALA A 262 5.46 9.87 -18.43
C ALA A 262 4.16 10.62 -18.08
N LYS A 263 3.99 11.82 -18.61
CA LYS A 263 2.78 12.64 -18.38
C LYS A 263 1.76 12.39 -19.48
N GLY A 264 0.49 12.15 -19.10
CA GLY A 264 -0.63 12.50 -19.97
C GLY A 264 -0.61 14.03 -20.18
N ALA A 265 -1.05 14.50 -21.34
CA ALA A 265 -0.92 15.91 -21.76
C ALA A 265 -1.53 16.95 -20.79
N ASP A 266 -2.33 16.51 -19.79
CA ASP A 266 -3.07 17.37 -18.86
C ASP A 266 -2.68 17.17 -17.36
N GLU A 267 -1.72 16.30 -17.03
CA GLU A 267 -1.34 16.04 -15.64
C GLU A 267 -0.13 16.88 -15.24
N LYS A 268 -0.36 17.89 -14.40
CA LYS A 268 0.69 18.70 -13.79
C LYS A 268 1.18 18.05 -12.51
N ALA A 269 2.50 18.02 -12.33
CA ALA A 269 3.08 17.71 -11.03
C ALA A 269 2.73 18.83 -10.05
N GLU A 270 2.10 18.49 -8.93
CA GLU A 270 1.60 19.50 -7.97
C GLU A 270 1.78 19.06 -6.52
N ALA A 271 1.97 20.05 -5.65
CA ALA A 271 1.89 19.88 -4.21
C ALA A 271 0.43 19.99 -3.76
N LYS A 272 0.01 19.06 -2.90
CA LYS A 272 -1.35 18.96 -2.34
C LYS A 272 -1.31 19.00 -0.82
N VAL A 273 -2.41 19.38 -0.20
CA VAL A 273 -2.72 19.23 1.23
C VAL A 273 -1.81 20.05 2.15
N PHE A 274 -0.54 19.81 2.17
CA PHE A 274 0.44 20.40 3.09
C PHE A 274 1.81 20.47 2.43
N MET A 275 2.59 21.51 2.74
CA MET A 275 3.96 21.66 2.23
C MET A 275 4.91 22.24 3.26
N GLU A 276 6.06 21.63 3.43
CA GLU A 276 7.20 22.09 4.21
C GLU A 276 8.22 22.77 3.29
N LEU A 277 8.75 23.89 3.71
CA LEU A 277 9.71 24.67 2.94
C LEU A 277 11.12 24.13 3.24
N LEU A 278 11.52 23.06 2.53
CA LEU A 278 12.77 22.36 2.81
C LEU A 278 13.99 23.18 2.39
N ILE A 279 14.99 23.22 3.26
CA ILE A 279 16.30 23.85 3.05
C ILE A 279 17.35 22.75 2.98
N PRO A 280 17.83 22.39 1.78
CA PRO A 280 18.88 21.39 1.63
C PRO A 280 20.18 21.83 2.34
N GLN A 281 20.79 20.88 3.05
CA GLN A 281 22.12 21.04 3.66
C GLN A 281 23.17 20.26 2.84
N GLU A 282 23.02 18.95 2.80
CA GLU A 282 23.86 18.02 2.06
C GLU A 282 23.04 17.23 1.01
N ALA A 283 21.71 17.32 1.07
CA ALA A 283 20.81 16.55 0.22
C ALA A 283 20.77 17.08 -1.22
N GLU A 284 20.69 16.15 -2.15
CA GLU A 284 20.32 16.41 -3.54
C GLU A 284 18.84 16.82 -3.62
N VAL A 285 18.53 17.85 -4.41
CA VAL A 285 17.15 18.29 -4.67
C VAL A 285 16.59 17.53 -5.87
N LEU A 286 15.62 16.66 -5.62
CA LEU A 286 14.89 15.92 -6.65
C LEU A 286 13.75 16.74 -7.27
N ALA A 287 13.07 17.55 -6.44
CA ALA A 287 12.06 18.51 -6.89
C ALA A 287 12.02 19.74 -5.98
N SER A 288 11.75 20.89 -6.57
CA SER A 288 11.43 22.17 -5.90
C SER A 288 9.99 22.57 -6.17
N TYR A 289 9.47 23.49 -5.37
CA TYR A 289 8.15 24.08 -5.60
C TYR A 289 8.18 25.01 -6.82
N ASP A 290 7.32 24.79 -7.80
CA ASP A 290 7.11 25.67 -8.94
C ASP A 290 6.05 26.72 -8.58
N HIS A 291 6.50 27.74 -7.84
CA HIS A 291 5.68 28.83 -7.36
C HIS A 291 6.55 30.08 -7.17
N TYR A 292 6.04 31.28 -7.53
CA TYR A 292 6.82 32.52 -7.53
C TYR A 292 7.42 32.89 -6.15
N ASN A 293 6.77 32.50 -5.03
CA ASN A 293 7.28 32.73 -3.68
C ASN A 293 8.14 31.58 -3.11
N TRP A 294 7.92 30.34 -3.59
CA TRP A 294 8.47 29.13 -2.93
C TRP A 294 9.52 28.40 -3.76
N LYS A 295 9.90 28.90 -4.92
CA LYS A 295 10.85 28.25 -5.84
C LYS A 295 12.26 28.05 -5.27
N GLU A 296 12.62 28.77 -4.23
CA GLU A 296 13.91 28.64 -3.55
C GLU A 296 13.95 27.47 -2.57
N TYR A 297 12.81 26.83 -2.29
CA TYR A 297 12.70 25.72 -1.37
C TYR A 297 12.54 24.40 -2.11
N ALA A 298 13.21 23.36 -1.59
CA ALA A 298 13.01 22.02 -2.06
C ALA A 298 11.67 21.45 -1.56
N ALA A 299 11.09 20.57 -2.37
CA ALA A 299 9.88 19.81 -2.05
C ALA A 299 10.20 18.34 -1.81
N ILE A 300 11.16 17.78 -2.56
CA ILE A 300 11.58 16.37 -2.45
C ILE A 300 13.10 16.35 -2.53
N THR A 301 13.72 15.64 -1.59
CA THR A 301 15.19 15.54 -1.49
C THR A 301 15.65 14.11 -1.30
N LYS A 302 16.90 13.84 -1.69
CA LYS A 302 17.60 12.57 -1.48
C LYS A 302 18.95 12.84 -0.85
N ASN A 303 19.31 12.07 0.15
CA ASN A 303 20.62 12.16 0.82
C ASN A 303 21.27 10.78 0.96
N HIS A 304 22.57 10.73 0.88
CA HIS A 304 23.35 9.56 1.29
C HIS A 304 23.77 9.72 2.75
N TYR A 305 23.40 8.76 3.58
CA TYR A 305 23.73 8.78 5.00
C TYR A 305 24.35 7.45 5.44
N GLY A 306 25.61 7.48 5.83
CA GLY A 306 26.36 6.26 6.10
C GLY A 306 26.50 5.39 4.87
N LYS A 307 25.90 4.20 4.88
CA LYS A 307 25.88 3.27 3.73
C LYS A 307 24.53 3.30 2.99
N GLY A 308 23.53 3.98 3.50
CA GLY A 308 22.18 3.98 2.98
C GLY A 308 21.74 5.29 2.35
N THR A 309 20.47 5.34 2.03
CA THR A 309 19.81 6.47 1.36
C THR A 309 18.61 6.94 2.17
N ALA A 310 18.42 8.24 2.26
CA ALA A 310 17.27 8.88 2.88
C ALA A 310 16.57 9.80 1.89
N ILE A 311 15.27 9.62 1.68
CA ILE A 311 14.43 10.46 0.82
C ILE A 311 13.37 11.13 1.68
N TYR A 312 13.23 12.44 1.53
CA TYR A 312 12.21 13.20 2.25
C TYR A 312 11.23 13.85 1.27
N ILE A 313 9.95 13.64 1.52
CA ILE A 313 8.83 14.16 0.71
C ILE A 313 8.12 15.24 1.53
N GLY A 314 8.43 16.50 1.28
CA GLY A 314 7.94 17.65 2.07
C GLY A 314 6.49 18.06 1.80
N CYS A 315 5.78 17.40 0.87
CA CYS A 315 4.38 17.67 0.56
C CYS A 315 3.66 16.41 0.08
N MET A 316 2.34 16.37 0.17
CA MET A 316 1.58 15.37 -0.57
C MET A 316 1.61 15.70 -2.06
N THR A 317 1.89 14.73 -2.92
CA THR A 317 2.05 14.92 -4.36
C THR A 317 0.92 14.27 -5.17
N ASP A 318 0.91 14.50 -6.47
CA ASP A 318 0.15 13.70 -7.42
C ASP A 318 0.71 12.27 -7.53
N ASP A 319 -0.10 11.34 -8.08
CA ASP A 319 0.24 9.91 -8.14
C ASP A 319 1.48 9.62 -9.00
N ASN A 320 1.70 10.36 -10.10
CA ASN A 320 2.85 10.14 -10.98
C ASN A 320 4.15 10.58 -10.31
N THR A 321 4.13 11.70 -9.61
CA THR A 321 5.27 12.17 -8.82
C THR A 321 5.58 11.18 -7.70
N LEU A 322 4.57 10.70 -6.96
CA LEU A 322 4.77 9.69 -5.93
C LEU A 322 5.38 8.41 -6.50
N LYS A 323 4.85 7.91 -7.62
CA LYS A 323 5.39 6.73 -8.30
C LYS A 323 6.87 6.91 -8.66
N ALA A 324 7.26 8.09 -9.15
CA ALA A 324 8.65 8.39 -9.46
C ALA A 324 9.55 8.37 -8.21
N VAL A 325 9.08 8.95 -7.09
CA VAL A 325 9.81 8.92 -5.81
C VAL A 325 9.97 7.50 -5.29
N ILE A 326 8.90 6.70 -5.34
CA ILE A 326 8.96 5.29 -4.93
C ILE A 326 9.94 4.53 -5.83
N THR A 327 9.92 4.75 -7.15
CA THR A 327 10.87 4.14 -8.08
C THR A 327 12.32 4.48 -7.72
N GLU A 328 12.59 5.74 -7.42
CA GLU A 328 13.92 6.20 -6.99
C GLU A 328 14.36 5.53 -5.68
N ALA A 329 13.44 5.40 -4.71
CA ALA A 329 13.70 4.72 -3.44
C ALA A 329 14.00 3.23 -3.64
N LEU A 330 13.20 2.54 -4.45
CA LEU A 330 13.38 1.11 -4.72
C LEU A 330 14.68 0.83 -5.48
N ASN A 331 15.03 1.68 -6.45
CA ASN A 331 16.32 1.59 -7.15
C ASN A 331 17.50 1.80 -6.18
N SER A 332 17.39 2.78 -5.28
CA SER A 332 18.43 3.02 -4.25
C SER A 332 18.55 1.85 -3.26
N ALA A 333 17.46 1.13 -3.02
CA ALA A 333 17.38 -0.05 -2.15
C ALA A 333 17.73 -1.37 -2.86
N GLU A 334 18.02 -1.35 -4.15
CA GLU A 334 18.21 -2.56 -4.97
C GLU A 334 17.01 -3.52 -4.85
N VAL A 335 15.79 -2.97 -4.86
CA VAL A 335 14.55 -3.74 -4.89
C VAL A 335 14.06 -3.79 -6.32
N GLU A 336 13.83 -5.01 -6.79
CA GLU A 336 13.29 -5.26 -8.13
C GLU A 336 11.86 -4.70 -8.26
N ILE A 337 11.63 -3.93 -9.33
CA ILE A 337 10.29 -3.42 -9.68
C ILE A 337 9.72 -4.33 -10.77
N PRO A 338 8.63 -5.07 -10.49
CA PRO A 338 8.05 -5.97 -11.48
C PRO A 338 7.52 -5.22 -12.71
N GLU A 339 7.63 -5.85 -13.89
CA GLU A 339 7.16 -5.30 -15.17
C GLU A 339 5.64 -5.35 -15.36
N TYR A 340 4.89 -5.66 -14.30
CA TYR A 340 3.44 -5.74 -14.34
C TYR A 340 2.80 -4.40 -14.02
N ASN A 341 1.72 -4.09 -14.71
CA ASN A 341 1.01 -2.84 -14.54
C ASN A 341 -0.41 -3.09 -14.04
N TRP A 342 -0.88 -2.18 -13.20
CA TRP A 342 -2.30 -2.08 -12.89
C TRP A 342 -3.15 -2.13 -14.20
N PRO A 343 -4.25 -2.92 -14.27
CA PRO A 343 -4.99 -3.55 -13.17
C PRO A 343 -4.56 -4.98 -12.82
N VAL A 344 -3.45 -5.47 -13.33
CA VAL A 344 -2.90 -6.78 -12.97
C VAL A 344 -2.04 -6.65 -11.73
N ILE A 345 -2.33 -7.47 -10.72
CA ILE A 345 -1.55 -7.55 -9.49
C ILE A 345 -1.00 -8.96 -9.31
N ILE A 346 0.30 -9.03 -9.07
CA ILE A 346 1.00 -10.26 -8.76
C ILE A 346 1.26 -10.33 -7.26
N ARG A 347 0.98 -11.48 -6.67
CA ARG A 347 1.34 -11.81 -5.29
C ARG A 347 2.02 -13.17 -5.26
N LYS A 348 3.03 -13.33 -4.43
CA LYS A 348 3.76 -14.59 -4.33
C LYS A 348 4.09 -14.97 -2.89
N GLY A 349 4.31 -16.26 -2.65
CA GLY A 349 4.77 -16.75 -1.37
C GLY A 349 5.12 -18.23 -1.47
N SER A 350 5.69 -18.79 -0.41
CA SER A 350 5.98 -20.24 -0.35
C SER A 350 4.92 -20.96 0.47
N ASN A 351 4.37 -22.06 -0.06
CA ASN A 351 3.40 -22.90 0.64
C ASN A 351 4.09 -23.95 1.54
N ASP A 352 3.31 -24.75 2.27
CA ASP A 352 3.83 -25.82 3.14
C ASP A 352 4.53 -26.96 2.37
N LEU A 353 4.34 -27.03 1.06
CA LEU A 353 5.04 -27.98 0.19
C LEU A 353 6.44 -27.48 -0.22
N GLY A 354 6.83 -26.27 0.24
CA GLY A 354 8.10 -25.63 -0.10
C GLY A 354 8.14 -25.05 -1.50
N LYS A 355 6.99 -24.95 -2.17
CA LYS A 355 6.88 -24.43 -3.53
C LYS A 355 6.47 -22.96 -3.52
N CYS A 356 6.98 -22.20 -4.48
CA CYS A 356 6.51 -20.85 -4.73
C CYS A 356 5.13 -20.91 -5.38
N VAL A 357 4.19 -20.14 -4.84
CA VAL A 357 2.84 -19.97 -5.39
C VAL A 357 2.67 -18.52 -5.81
N ARG A 358 2.34 -18.32 -7.08
CA ARG A 358 2.17 -17.03 -7.69
C ARG A 358 0.72 -16.80 -8.10
N TYR A 359 0.09 -15.78 -7.53
CA TYR A 359 -1.25 -15.33 -7.86
C TYR A 359 -1.16 -14.22 -8.90
N ILE A 360 -1.91 -14.34 -9.99
CA ILE A 360 -2.06 -13.35 -11.05
C ILE A 360 -3.51 -12.87 -10.99
N LEU A 361 -3.72 -11.69 -10.44
CA LEU A 361 -5.03 -11.13 -10.09
C LEU A 361 -5.40 -10.01 -11.08
N ASN A 362 -6.56 -10.12 -11.72
CA ASN A 362 -7.07 -9.10 -12.64
C ASN A 362 -8.20 -8.29 -11.99
N TYR A 363 -7.91 -7.05 -11.62
CA TYR A 363 -8.86 -6.12 -10.99
C TYR A 363 -9.58 -5.22 -12.02
N SER A 364 -9.94 -5.77 -13.17
CA SER A 364 -10.66 -5.01 -14.19
C SER A 364 -11.81 -5.79 -14.81
N ALA A 365 -12.70 -5.06 -15.48
CA ALA A 365 -13.80 -5.62 -16.28
C ALA A 365 -13.36 -6.13 -17.66
N GLU A 366 -12.06 -6.11 -17.95
CA GLU A 366 -11.48 -6.52 -19.22
C GLU A 366 -10.57 -7.71 -19.05
N GLU A 367 -10.46 -8.54 -20.06
CA GLU A 367 -9.48 -9.63 -20.11
C GLU A 367 -8.07 -9.06 -20.18
N GLN A 368 -7.13 -9.65 -19.43
CA GLN A 368 -5.74 -9.24 -19.41
C GLN A 368 -4.85 -10.38 -19.91
N ASN A 369 -3.95 -10.06 -20.82
CA ASN A 369 -2.89 -10.94 -21.29
C ASN A 369 -1.58 -10.57 -20.59
N VAL A 370 -1.06 -11.48 -19.79
CA VAL A 370 0.08 -11.25 -18.88
C VAL A 370 1.21 -12.15 -19.30
N VAL A 371 2.38 -11.59 -19.58
CA VAL A 371 3.59 -12.40 -19.76
C VAL A 371 4.00 -12.92 -18.39
N TYR A 372 4.06 -14.24 -18.25
CA TYR A 372 4.49 -14.88 -17.01
C TYR A 372 6.01 -14.78 -16.86
N HIS A 373 6.44 -14.27 -15.70
CA HIS A 373 7.86 -14.21 -15.33
C HIS A 373 8.05 -14.94 -14.00
N GLY A 374 8.40 -16.22 -14.08
CA GLY A 374 8.61 -17.10 -12.94
C GLY A 374 9.22 -18.43 -13.37
N ALA A 375 9.53 -19.29 -12.43
CA ALA A 375 9.94 -20.65 -12.78
C ALA A 375 8.79 -21.43 -13.43
N ASP A 376 9.15 -22.42 -14.26
CA ASP A 376 8.16 -23.33 -14.85
C ASP A 376 7.29 -23.94 -13.75
N GLY A 377 5.99 -24.05 -14.01
CA GLY A 377 5.04 -24.49 -13.00
C GLY A 377 3.74 -25.05 -13.58
N THR A 378 2.76 -25.18 -12.70
CA THR A 378 1.41 -25.68 -13.05
C THR A 378 0.35 -24.68 -12.63
N GLU A 379 -0.55 -24.30 -13.54
CA GLU A 379 -1.73 -23.51 -13.21
C GLU A 379 -2.72 -24.40 -12.44
N LEU A 380 -3.01 -24.02 -11.18
CA LEU A 380 -3.68 -24.90 -10.23
C LEU A 380 -5.16 -25.19 -10.54
N PHE A 381 -5.85 -24.32 -11.28
CA PHE A 381 -7.27 -24.56 -11.63
C PHE A 381 -7.42 -25.49 -12.80
N SER A 382 -6.63 -25.32 -13.86
CA SER A 382 -6.69 -26.10 -15.08
C SER A 382 -5.79 -27.35 -15.06
N GLY A 383 -4.70 -27.30 -14.30
CA GLY A 383 -3.64 -28.32 -14.32
C GLY A 383 -2.69 -28.19 -15.51
N GLU A 384 -2.77 -27.11 -16.28
CA GLU A 384 -1.91 -26.85 -17.44
C GLU A 384 -0.51 -26.40 -16.98
N ALA A 385 0.51 -26.81 -17.74
CA ALA A 385 1.87 -26.31 -17.54
C ALA A 385 1.97 -24.83 -17.97
N VAL A 386 2.77 -24.04 -17.26
CA VAL A 386 3.08 -22.64 -17.59
C VAL A 386 4.59 -22.47 -17.55
N GLN A 387 5.16 -21.84 -18.56
CA GLN A 387 6.60 -21.61 -18.69
C GLN A 387 6.94 -20.10 -18.65
N ASP A 388 8.18 -19.79 -18.26
CA ASP A 388 8.67 -18.40 -18.33
C ASP A 388 8.54 -17.82 -19.74
N GLY A 389 8.09 -16.58 -19.84
CA GLY A 389 7.82 -15.89 -21.10
C GLY A 389 6.48 -16.25 -21.76
N GLU A 390 5.73 -17.21 -21.25
CA GLU A 390 4.43 -17.59 -21.78
C GLU A 390 3.36 -16.54 -21.44
N THR A 391 2.40 -16.33 -22.36
CA THR A 391 1.27 -15.43 -22.10
C THR A 391 0.15 -16.15 -21.37
N VAL A 392 -0.15 -15.71 -20.16
CA VAL A 392 -1.27 -16.19 -19.35
C VAL A 392 -2.45 -15.22 -19.50
N THR A 393 -3.58 -15.72 -19.96
CA THR A 393 -4.82 -14.94 -20.10
C THR A 393 -5.64 -15.02 -18.83
N VAL A 394 -5.97 -13.85 -18.26
CA VAL A 394 -6.78 -13.74 -17.03
C VAL A 394 -8.08 -13.00 -17.36
N SER A 395 -9.19 -13.70 -17.28
CA SER A 395 -10.53 -13.15 -17.55
C SER A 395 -10.88 -11.98 -16.62
N PRO A 396 -11.89 -11.16 -16.92
CA PRO A 396 -12.36 -10.08 -16.05
C PRO A 396 -12.66 -10.55 -14.63
N TRP A 397 -12.23 -9.76 -13.63
CA TRP A 397 -12.45 -10.03 -12.20
C TRP A 397 -12.07 -11.45 -11.79
N ASN A 398 -10.91 -11.91 -12.21
CA ASN A 398 -10.50 -13.30 -12.02
C ASN A 398 -9.05 -13.42 -11.54
N VAL A 399 -8.68 -14.65 -11.21
CA VAL A 399 -7.34 -15.00 -10.75
C VAL A 399 -6.87 -16.27 -11.45
N LYS A 400 -5.59 -16.32 -11.75
CA LYS A 400 -4.82 -17.51 -12.08
C LYS A 400 -3.78 -17.76 -11.00
N ILE A 401 -3.49 -19.02 -10.70
CA ILE A 401 -2.53 -19.38 -9.67
C ILE A 401 -1.55 -20.39 -10.26
N VAL A 402 -0.28 -20.02 -10.28
CA VAL A 402 0.79 -20.92 -10.74
C VAL A 402 1.61 -21.38 -9.54
N GLU A 403 1.70 -22.69 -9.35
CA GLU A 403 2.63 -23.31 -8.41
C GLU A 403 3.90 -23.69 -9.18
N GLU A 404 5.00 -23.05 -8.83
CA GLU A 404 6.31 -23.21 -9.46
C GLU A 404 6.92 -24.58 -9.07
N ALA A 405 7.67 -25.19 -9.97
CA ALA A 405 8.19 -26.54 -9.84
C ALA A 405 9.23 -26.71 -8.70
#